data_b395cc90358c23b90628a92052c309e2
#
_entry.id   b395cc90358c23b90628a92052c309e2
#
_cell.length_a   1.000
_cell.length_b   1.000
_cell.length_c   1.000
_cell.angle_alpha   90.00
_cell.angle_beta   90.00
_cell.angle_gamma   90.00
#
_symmetry.space_group_name_H-M   'P 1'
#
loop_
_entity.id
_entity.type
_entity.pdbx_description
1 polymer ?
#
loop_
_entity_poly.entity_id
_entity_poly.type
_entity_poly.pdbx_seq_one_letter_code
_entity_poly.pdbx_strand_id
1 'polypeptide(L)'
;MVQLPESLFLPHGKRAVLLLHAYSGSPNDVRMLARSLEKLDYTVYAPLFKGHGTLDPLDILHESSAHWWQDSQQAVKFLQAKGYQEIAVLGLSMGGIFSTRLLTEASKDFVGGGFFCSPIAPVKTQVAENFLLYAKQVIERTGEVLTEETLMTYRPLVEKQLATIEAQAKQAYEKLTAIQAPFFMAQAGQDEMIEAKGVFQTAALLQQTPFTLKWYPKSGHVITVGPERRQFEQDVADFLAGLGWRENNGEKNN
;
A
#
# COMPACT_ATOMS: atom_id res chain seq x y z
N MET A 1 -3.02 9.39 -27.12
CA MET A 1 -2.94 8.05 -26.51
C MET A 1 -2.91 8.20 -24.99
N VAL A 2 -3.74 7.47 -24.26
CA VAL A 2 -3.71 7.44 -22.80
C VAL A 2 -2.46 6.62 -22.40
N GLN A 3 -1.56 7.21 -21.61
CA GLN A 3 -0.43 6.47 -21.06
C GLN A 3 -0.92 5.63 -19.87
N LEU A 4 -0.82 4.32 -19.98
CA LEU A 4 -1.16 3.40 -18.88
C LEU A 4 -0.08 3.44 -17.79
N PRO A 5 -0.45 3.25 -16.51
CA PRO A 5 0.51 3.16 -15.44
C PRO A 5 1.36 1.88 -15.56
N GLU A 6 2.61 2.01 -15.14
CA GLU A 6 3.57 0.90 -15.07
C GLU A 6 4.17 0.84 -13.68
N SER A 7 4.82 -0.28 -13.35
CA SER A 7 5.62 -0.39 -12.13
C SER A 7 6.67 0.72 -12.10
N LEU A 8 6.82 1.36 -10.93
CA LEU A 8 7.76 2.45 -10.74
C LEU A 8 9.01 1.93 -10.02
N PHE A 9 10.16 1.98 -10.67
CA PHE A 9 11.44 1.68 -10.05
C PHE A 9 12.37 2.89 -10.14
N LEU A 10 12.75 3.43 -8.99
CA LEU A 10 13.60 4.60 -8.82
C LEU A 10 14.87 4.16 -8.09
N PRO A 11 15.89 3.63 -8.81
CA PRO A 11 17.14 3.23 -8.21
C PRO A 11 17.93 4.48 -7.79
N HIS A 12 18.32 4.55 -6.52
CA HIS A 12 19.11 5.65 -5.98
C HIS A 12 20.06 5.13 -4.89
N GLY A 13 19.77 5.36 -3.61
CA GLY A 13 20.61 4.89 -2.51
C GLY A 13 20.53 3.38 -2.26
N LYS A 14 21.27 2.92 -1.24
CA LYS A 14 21.33 1.49 -0.84
C LYS A 14 20.14 1.04 -0.01
N ARG A 15 19.43 1.97 0.62
CA ARG A 15 18.22 1.72 1.42
C ARG A 15 17.01 1.60 0.49
N ALA A 16 16.31 0.49 0.52
CA ALA A 16 15.17 0.26 -0.37
C ALA A 16 13.83 0.39 0.34
N VAL A 17 12.88 1.02 -0.33
CA VAL A 17 11.49 1.14 0.14
C VAL A 17 10.57 0.51 -0.91
N LEU A 18 9.81 -0.50 -0.49
CA LEU A 18 8.73 -1.10 -1.28
C LEU A 18 7.42 -0.39 -0.95
N LEU A 19 6.77 0.19 -1.95
CA LEU A 19 5.48 0.88 -1.81
C LEU A 19 4.40 0.12 -2.57
N LEU A 20 3.36 -0.34 -1.86
CA LEU A 20 2.26 -1.11 -2.42
C LEU A 20 1.02 -0.22 -2.57
N HIS A 21 0.41 -0.20 -3.77
CA HIS A 21 -0.73 0.68 -4.08
C HIS A 21 -2.08 0.11 -3.64
N ALA A 22 -3.14 0.91 -3.72
CA ALA A 22 -4.49 0.58 -3.32
C ALA A 22 -5.22 -0.34 -4.33
N TYR A 23 -6.34 -0.93 -3.90
CA TYR A 23 -7.32 -1.58 -4.77
C TYR A 23 -7.92 -0.58 -5.75
N SER A 24 -8.13 -0.99 -7.00
CA SER A 24 -8.51 -0.10 -8.12
C SER A 24 -7.57 1.09 -8.38
N GLY A 25 -6.39 1.08 -7.76
CA GLY A 25 -5.34 2.08 -7.91
C GLY A 25 -4.22 1.64 -8.85
N SER A 26 -3.07 2.27 -8.68
CA SER A 26 -1.83 1.96 -9.43
C SER A 26 -0.62 2.55 -8.70
N PRO A 27 0.63 2.32 -9.15
CA PRO A 27 1.81 3.00 -8.58
C PRO A 27 1.72 4.53 -8.55
N ASN A 28 0.78 5.12 -9.31
CA ASN A 28 0.52 6.55 -9.24
C ASN A 28 -0.01 7.01 -7.89
N ASP A 29 -0.70 6.14 -7.14
CA ASP A 29 -1.22 6.45 -5.80
C ASP A 29 -0.09 6.82 -4.83
N VAL A 30 1.07 6.22 -5.00
CA VAL A 30 2.24 6.41 -4.13
C VAL A 30 3.39 7.15 -4.82
N ARG A 31 3.20 7.60 -6.08
CA ARG A 31 4.25 8.23 -6.90
C ARG A 31 4.85 9.47 -6.23
N MET A 32 4.03 10.31 -5.61
CA MET A 32 4.52 11.55 -4.99
C MET A 32 5.39 11.24 -3.77
N LEU A 33 4.97 10.31 -2.92
CA LEU A 33 5.79 9.80 -1.82
C LEU A 33 7.08 9.16 -2.36
N ALA A 34 6.99 8.32 -3.40
CA ALA A 34 8.17 7.69 -4.01
C ALA A 34 9.21 8.73 -4.46
N ARG A 35 8.76 9.80 -5.13
CA ARG A 35 9.65 10.89 -5.57
C ARG A 35 10.20 11.73 -4.41
N SER A 36 9.46 11.86 -3.31
CA SER A 36 9.96 12.51 -2.10
C SER A 36 11.07 11.68 -1.46
N LEU A 37 10.89 10.36 -1.35
CA LEU A 37 11.88 9.44 -0.78
C LEU A 37 13.13 9.29 -1.65
N GLU A 38 12.98 9.27 -2.99
CA GLU A 38 14.12 9.28 -3.92
C GLU A 38 15.08 10.44 -3.65
N LYS A 39 14.54 11.64 -3.38
CA LYS A 39 15.35 12.84 -3.05
C LYS A 39 16.09 12.72 -1.70
N LEU A 40 15.70 11.78 -0.85
CA LEU A 40 16.30 11.48 0.43
C LEU A 40 17.22 10.24 0.37
N ASP A 41 17.70 9.91 -0.81
CA ASP A 41 18.63 8.80 -1.07
C ASP A 41 18.06 7.41 -0.77
N TYR A 42 16.75 7.21 -0.98
CA TYR A 42 16.14 5.89 -0.98
C TYR A 42 15.95 5.37 -2.40
N THR A 43 16.25 4.10 -2.63
CA THR A 43 15.69 3.38 -3.78
C THR A 43 14.24 3.06 -3.50
N VAL A 44 13.35 3.35 -4.44
CA VAL A 44 11.92 3.07 -4.26
C VAL A 44 11.44 2.14 -5.38
N TYR A 45 10.69 1.12 -4.99
CA TYR A 45 9.98 0.26 -5.92
C TYR A 45 8.48 0.24 -5.58
N ALA A 46 7.66 0.52 -6.57
CA ALA A 46 6.20 0.38 -6.47
C ALA A 46 5.74 -0.50 -7.63
N PRO A 47 5.45 -1.80 -7.39
CA PRO A 47 4.96 -2.71 -8.42
C PRO A 47 3.54 -2.33 -8.85
N LEU A 48 3.19 -2.59 -10.09
CA LEU A 48 1.81 -2.60 -10.57
C LEU A 48 1.25 -4.00 -10.34
N PHE A 49 0.20 -4.13 -9.54
CA PHE A 49 -0.49 -5.39 -9.32
C PHE A 49 -1.22 -5.85 -10.59
N LYS A 50 -1.29 -7.16 -10.78
CA LYS A 50 -2.00 -7.77 -11.92
C LYS A 50 -3.43 -7.25 -12.04
N GLY A 51 -3.88 -7.05 -13.27
CA GLY A 51 -5.20 -6.55 -13.60
C GLY A 51 -5.42 -5.06 -13.34
N HIS A 52 -4.48 -4.36 -12.65
CA HIS A 52 -4.58 -2.93 -12.38
C HIS A 52 -4.00 -2.07 -13.51
N GLY A 53 -4.44 -0.83 -13.58
CA GLY A 53 -3.89 0.17 -14.50
C GLY A 53 -4.26 0.00 -15.96
N THR A 54 -5.25 -0.82 -16.28
CA THR A 54 -5.77 -1.03 -17.63
C THR A 54 -6.93 -0.08 -17.95
N LEU A 55 -7.51 -0.19 -19.15
CA LEU A 55 -8.71 0.53 -19.55
C LEU A 55 -9.99 -0.31 -19.39
N ASP A 56 -9.87 -1.53 -18.86
CA ASP A 56 -11.00 -2.39 -18.54
C ASP A 56 -11.04 -2.69 -17.04
N PRO A 57 -12.06 -2.22 -16.30
CA PRO A 57 -12.19 -2.50 -14.88
C PRO A 57 -12.41 -3.99 -14.56
N LEU A 58 -12.85 -4.80 -15.54
CA LEU A 58 -13.00 -6.25 -15.37
C LEU A 58 -11.65 -6.95 -15.21
N ASP A 59 -10.55 -6.39 -15.72
CA ASP A 59 -9.23 -6.99 -15.58
C ASP A 59 -8.85 -7.17 -14.09
N ILE A 60 -9.22 -6.20 -13.22
CA ILE A 60 -9.06 -6.34 -11.78
C ILE A 60 -9.94 -7.48 -11.24
N LEU A 61 -11.20 -7.55 -11.68
CA LEU A 61 -12.16 -8.53 -11.18
C LEU A 61 -11.87 -9.97 -11.64
N HIS A 62 -11.09 -10.15 -12.70
CA HIS A 62 -10.58 -11.44 -13.15
C HIS A 62 -9.39 -11.94 -12.33
N GLU A 63 -8.77 -11.07 -11.53
CA GLU A 63 -7.67 -11.42 -10.66
C GLU A 63 -8.14 -11.84 -9.25
N SER A 64 -7.22 -12.32 -8.45
CA SER A 64 -7.50 -12.71 -7.07
C SER A 64 -6.53 -12.04 -6.08
N SER A 65 -6.95 -11.88 -4.83
CA SER A 65 -6.08 -11.40 -3.77
C SER A 65 -4.84 -12.29 -3.54
N ALA A 66 -4.92 -13.57 -3.93
CA ALA A 66 -3.78 -14.49 -3.90
C ALA A 66 -2.71 -14.11 -4.95
N HIS A 67 -3.12 -13.65 -6.15
CA HIS A 67 -2.18 -13.16 -7.17
C HIS A 67 -1.48 -11.89 -6.68
N TRP A 68 -2.18 -10.94 -6.06
CA TRP A 68 -1.57 -9.73 -5.52
C TRP A 68 -0.66 -9.99 -4.32
N TRP A 69 -0.99 -11.02 -3.53
CA TRP A 69 -0.06 -11.53 -2.52
C TRP A 69 1.23 -12.06 -3.16
N GLN A 70 1.13 -12.84 -4.23
CA GLN A 70 2.31 -13.31 -4.98
C GLN A 70 3.08 -12.15 -5.60
N ASP A 71 2.40 -11.16 -6.18
CA ASP A 71 3.04 -9.96 -6.73
C ASP A 71 3.82 -9.20 -5.64
N SER A 72 3.26 -9.10 -4.43
CA SER A 72 3.95 -8.47 -3.28
C SER A 72 5.21 -9.22 -2.88
N GLN A 73 5.16 -10.56 -2.83
CA GLN A 73 6.34 -11.40 -2.57
C GLN A 73 7.38 -11.30 -3.69
N GLN A 74 6.94 -11.26 -4.95
CA GLN A 74 7.83 -11.09 -6.10
C GLN A 74 8.51 -9.72 -6.09
N ALA A 75 7.82 -8.69 -5.63
CA ALA A 75 8.40 -7.35 -5.48
C ALA A 75 9.56 -7.32 -4.46
N VAL A 76 9.42 -8.04 -3.34
CA VAL A 76 10.53 -8.21 -2.39
C VAL A 76 11.70 -8.92 -3.06
N LYS A 77 11.44 -10.06 -3.72
CA LYS A 77 12.48 -10.83 -4.45
C LYS A 77 13.16 -9.99 -5.54
N PHE A 78 12.41 -9.13 -6.23
CA PHE A 78 12.98 -8.21 -7.22
C PHE A 78 14.02 -7.28 -6.59
N LEU A 79 13.71 -6.66 -5.46
CA LEU A 79 14.65 -5.80 -4.75
C LEU A 79 15.87 -6.59 -4.25
N GLN A 80 15.65 -7.78 -3.67
CA GLN A 80 16.73 -8.66 -3.22
C GLN A 80 17.65 -9.07 -4.38
N ALA A 81 17.10 -9.43 -5.54
CA ALA A 81 17.86 -9.76 -6.75
C ALA A 81 18.65 -8.58 -7.31
N LYS A 82 18.22 -7.34 -7.03
CA LYS A 82 18.95 -6.10 -7.33
C LYS A 82 20.03 -5.77 -6.30
N GLY A 83 20.20 -6.59 -5.27
CA GLY A 83 21.23 -6.42 -4.23
C GLY A 83 20.78 -5.64 -3.00
N TYR A 84 19.51 -5.24 -2.90
CA TYR A 84 18.99 -4.54 -1.73
C TYR A 84 18.68 -5.56 -0.61
N GLN A 85 19.48 -5.53 0.44
CA GLN A 85 19.33 -6.43 1.60
C GLN A 85 18.48 -5.79 2.71
N GLU A 86 18.39 -4.48 2.72
CA GLU A 86 17.63 -3.72 3.71
C GLU A 86 16.44 -3.08 3.02
N ILE A 87 15.26 -3.58 3.36
CA ILE A 87 14.00 -3.20 2.73
C ILE A 87 13.04 -2.74 3.82
N ALA A 88 12.46 -1.56 3.66
CA ALA A 88 11.24 -1.16 4.37
C ALA A 88 10.04 -1.38 3.45
N VAL A 89 8.91 -1.82 3.99
CA VAL A 89 7.69 -2.05 3.20
C VAL A 89 6.51 -1.26 3.75
N LEU A 90 5.89 -0.46 2.90
CA LEU A 90 4.74 0.38 3.24
C LEU A 90 3.66 0.21 2.16
N GLY A 91 2.40 0.39 2.53
CA GLY A 91 1.31 0.26 1.56
C GLY A 91 0.10 1.12 1.88
N LEU A 92 -0.61 1.53 0.85
CA LEU A 92 -1.86 2.26 0.93
C LEU A 92 -3.05 1.29 0.82
N SER A 93 -4.02 1.38 1.75
CA SER A 93 -5.27 0.63 1.68
C SER A 93 -5.02 -0.89 1.49
N MET A 94 -5.46 -1.52 0.41
CA MET A 94 -5.14 -2.93 0.09
C MET A 94 -3.63 -3.20 0.12
N GLY A 95 -2.81 -2.29 -0.40
CA GLY A 95 -1.35 -2.40 -0.32
C GLY A 95 -0.85 -2.46 1.12
N GLY A 96 -1.52 -1.79 2.05
CA GLY A 96 -1.26 -1.85 3.49
C GLY A 96 -1.59 -3.22 4.11
N ILE A 97 -2.60 -3.92 3.59
CA ILE A 97 -2.88 -5.30 3.98
C ILE A 97 -1.69 -6.20 3.63
N PHE A 98 -1.19 -6.11 2.40
CA PHE A 98 -0.07 -6.94 1.95
C PHE A 98 1.26 -6.54 2.59
N SER A 99 1.52 -5.25 2.82
CA SER A 99 2.72 -4.82 3.56
C SER A 99 2.71 -5.34 5.00
N THR A 100 1.56 -5.26 5.68
CA THR A 100 1.38 -5.82 7.03
C THR A 100 1.58 -7.33 7.01
N ARG A 101 1.01 -8.03 6.02
CA ARG A 101 1.15 -9.48 5.89
C ARG A 101 2.61 -9.89 5.65
N LEU A 102 3.37 -9.18 4.83
CA LEU A 102 4.81 -9.41 4.65
C LEU A 102 5.55 -9.28 6.00
N LEU A 103 5.23 -8.26 6.79
CA LEU A 103 5.83 -8.05 8.11
C LEU A 103 5.43 -9.12 9.13
N THR A 104 4.20 -9.66 9.06
CA THR A 104 3.78 -10.75 9.97
C THR A 104 4.39 -12.10 9.62
N GLU A 105 4.68 -12.35 8.34
CA GLU A 105 5.21 -13.63 7.87
C GLU A 105 6.75 -13.69 7.86
N ALA A 106 7.42 -12.55 7.63
CA ALA A 106 8.85 -12.46 7.43
C ALA A 106 9.46 -11.20 8.06
N SER A 107 9.08 -10.86 9.31
CA SER A 107 9.48 -9.60 9.97
C SER A 107 10.98 -9.32 9.94
N LYS A 108 11.81 -10.37 9.99
CA LYS A 108 13.29 -10.26 10.00
C LYS A 108 13.89 -9.84 8.65
N ASP A 109 13.12 -9.95 7.57
CA ASP A 109 13.57 -9.57 6.22
C ASP A 109 13.38 -8.07 5.96
N PHE A 110 12.77 -7.35 6.91
CA PHE A 110 12.46 -5.94 6.79
C PHE A 110 13.06 -5.14 7.94
N VAL A 111 13.61 -3.98 7.64
CA VAL A 111 14.10 -3.04 8.65
C VAL A 111 12.96 -2.28 9.34
N GLY A 112 11.79 -2.25 8.75
CA GLY A 112 10.56 -1.64 9.25
C GLY A 112 9.49 -1.60 8.18
N GLY A 113 8.30 -1.13 8.53
CA GLY A 113 7.23 -0.97 7.55
C GLY A 113 5.91 -0.60 8.18
N GLY A 114 4.82 -0.76 7.43
CA GLY A 114 3.50 -0.44 7.92
C GLY A 114 2.51 -0.07 6.83
N PHE A 115 1.52 0.74 7.17
CA PHE A 115 0.43 1.05 6.24
C PHE A 115 -0.09 2.49 6.34
N PHE A 116 -0.84 2.87 5.31
CA PHE A 116 -1.59 4.11 5.21
C PHE A 116 -3.06 3.78 4.92
N CYS A 117 -4.00 4.27 5.75
CA CYS A 117 -5.44 4.14 5.56
C CYS A 117 -5.85 2.70 5.17
N SER A 118 -5.43 1.70 5.96
CA SER A 118 -5.63 0.29 5.61
C SER A 118 -6.56 -0.41 6.60
N PRO A 119 -7.54 -1.20 6.11
CA PRO A 119 -8.49 -1.93 6.95
C PRO A 119 -7.87 -3.24 7.45
N ILE A 120 -6.85 -3.17 8.33
CA ILE A 120 -6.22 -4.34 8.93
C ILE A 120 -7.15 -4.95 9.97
N ALA A 121 -7.65 -4.15 10.92
CA ALA A 121 -8.71 -4.58 11.82
C ALA A 121 -10.04 -4.74 11.08
N PRO A 122 -10.93 -5.65 11.53
CA PRO A 122 -12.27 -5.76 10.96
C PRO A 122 -13.05 -4.45 11.13
N VAL A 123 -13.34 -3.80 10.02
CA VAL A 123 -14.07 -2.51 9.97
C VAL A 123 -15.06 -2.51 8.83
N LYS A 124 -16.06 -1.62 8.92
CA LYS A 124 -16.95 -1.37 7.79
C LYS A 124 -16.22 -0.63 6.69
N THR A 125 -16.48 -1.01 5.43
CA THR A 125 -15.89 -0.38 4.26
C THR A 125 -16.95 0.01 3.23
N GLN A 126 -16.64 1.00 2.40
CA GLN A 126 -17.43 1.42 1.24
C GLN A 126 -16.65 1.18 -0.07
N VAL A 127 -15.70 0.24 -0.04
CA VAL A 127 -14.81 -0.02 -1.17
C VAL A 127 -15.57 -0.52 -2.40
N ALA A 128 -16.66 -1.28 -2.22
CA ALA A 128 -17.48 -1.74 -3.35
C ALA A 128 -18.08 -0.58 -4.14
N GLU A 129 -18.65 0.43 -3.45
CA GLU A 129 -19.22 1.62 -4.08
C GLU A 129 -18.14 2.42 -4.82
N ASN A 130 -16.98 2.57 -4.20
CA ASN A 130 -15.85 3.27 -4.82
C ASN A 130 -15.31 2.54 -6.05
N PHE A 131 -15.31 1.19 -6.07
CA PHE A 131 -14.94 0.44 -7.25
C PHE A 131 -15.90 0.68 -8.42
N LEU A 132 -17.21 0.74 -8.16
CA LEU A 132 -18.21 1.02 -9.21
C LEU A 132 -18.02 2.43 -9.80
N LEU A 133 -17.68 3.42 -8.97
CA LEU A 133 -17.33 4.75 -9.45
C LEU A 133 -16.05 4.73 -10.29
N TYR A 134 -15.03 4.01 -9.85
CA TYR A 134 -13.79 3.80 -10.61
C TYR A 134 -14.08 3.15 -11.97
N ALA A 135 -14.89 2.08 -12.00
CA ALA A 135 -15.24 1.38 -13.23
C ALA A 135 -15.89 2.34 -14.25
N LYS A 136 -16.83 3.17 -13.79
CA LYS A 136 -17.47 4.19 -14.62
C LYS A 136 -16.43 5.17 -15.20
N GLN A 137 -15.54 5.70 -14.36
CA GLN A 137 -14.50 6.64 -14.80
C GLN A 137 -13.51 6.03 -15.79
N VAL A 138 -13.17 4.74 -15.64
CA VAL A 138 -12.26 4.04 -16.55
C VAL A 138 -12.90 3.89 -17.92
N ILE A 139 -14.15 3.42 -17.98
CA ILE A 139 -14.88 3.24 -19.24
C ILE A 139 -15.12 4.58 -19.94
N GLU A 140 -15.47 5.63 -19.21
CA GLU A 140 -15.64 6.99 -19.78
C GLU A 140 -14.36 7.49 -20.50
N ARG A 141 -13.17 7.07 -20.06
CA ARG A 141 -11.90 7.41 -20.74
C ARG A 141 -11.73 6.73 -22.10
N THR A 142 -12.42 5.62 -22.36
CA THR A 142 -12.43 4.98 -23.67
C THR A 142 -13.42 5.63 -24.66
N GLY A 143 -14.23 6.58 -24.19
CA GLY A 143 -15.32 7.19 -24.94
C GLY A 143 -16.63 6.40 -24.90
N GLU A 144 -16.69 5.36 -24.08
CA GLU A 144 -17.87 4.54 -23.87
C GLU A 144 -18.63 4.98 -22.61
N VAL A 145 -19.88 4.57 -22.50
CA VAL A 145 -20.75 4.83 -21.35
C VAL A 145 -21.10 3.51 -20.68
N LEU A 146 -20.73 3.36 -19.43
CA LEU A 146 -21.13 2.22 -18.63
C LEU A 146 -22.56 2.44 -18.11
N THR A 147 -23.48 1.56 -18.50
CA THR A 147 -24.89 1.65 -18.07
C THR A 147 -25.03 1.20 -16.61
N GLU A 148 -26.05 1.68 -15.92
CA GLU A 148 -26.37 1.24 -14.54
C GLU A 148 -26.65 -0.28 -14.51
N GLU A 149 -27.28 -0.83 -15.54
CA GLU A 149 -27.50 -2.28 -15.67
C GLU A 149 -26.18 -3.05 -15.68
N THR A 150 -25.20 -2.59 -16.47
CA THR A 150 -23.85 -3.20 -16.51
C THR A 150 -23.12 -3.04 -15.16
N LEU A 151 -23.19 -1.87 -14.54
CA LEU A 151 -22.61 -1.64 -13.19
C LEU A 151 -23.18 -2.61 -12.15
N MET A 152 -24.48 -2.91 -12.21
CA MET A 152 -25.12 -3.87 -11.32
C MET A 152 -24.59 -5.29 -11.51
N THR A 153 -24.12 -5.66 -12.71
CA THR A 153 -23.46 -6.96 -12.93
C THR A 153 -22.07 -7.03 -12.30
N TYR A 154 -21.38 -5.91 -12.13
CA TYR A 154 -20.05 -5.87 -11.50
C TYR A 154 -20.12 -6.02 -9.98
N ARG A 155 -21.18 -5.52 -9.35
CA ARG A 155 -21.33 -5.52 -7.89
C ARG A 155 -21.05 -6.87 -7.23
N PRO A 156 -21.70 -7.99 -7.61
CA PRO A 156 -21.43 -9.28 -6.98
C PRO A 156 -20.01 -9.79 -7.20
N LEU A 157 -19.37 -9.43 -8.33
CA LEU A 157 -17.96 -9.76 -8.59
C LEU A 157 -17.03 -8.99 -7.65
N VAL A 158 -17.29 -7.70 -7.46
CA VAL A 158 -16.55 -6.84 -6.53
C VAL A 158 -16.69 -7.35 -5.10
N GLU A 159 -17.91 -7.61 -4.64
CA GLU A 159 -18.18 -8.12 -3.29
C GLU A 159 -17.47 -9.46 -3.03
N LYS A 160 -17.52 -10.38 -4.00
CA LYS A 160 -16.79 -11.64 -3.93
C LYS A 160 -15.28 -11.43 -3.81
N GLN A 161 -14.72 -10.51 -4.59
CA GLN A 161 -13.29 -10.23 -4.57
C GLN A 161 -12.88 -9.54 -3.26
N LEU A 162 -13.66 -8.57 -2.77
CA LEU A 162 -13.43 -7.91 -1.49
C LEU A 162 -13.44 -8.89 -0.32
N ALA A 163 -14.32 -9.89 -0.31
CA ALA A 163 -14.30 -10.95 0.68
C ALA A 163 -12.95 -11.71 0.72
N THR A 164 -12.30 -11.89 -0.44
CA THR A 164 -10.95 -12.50 -0.48
C THR A 164 -9.86 -11.55 0.04
N ILE A 165 -10.00 -10.25 -0.17
CA ILE A 165 -9.09 -9.22 0.38
C ILE A 165 -9.24 -9.13 1.90
N GLU A 166 -10.48 -9.16 2.40
CA GLU A 166 -10.77 -9.19 3.84
C GLU A 166 -10.17 -10.43 4.53
N ALA A 167 -10.19 -11.59 3.84
CA ALA A 167 -9.52 -12.79 4.34
C ALA A 167 -8.00 -12.60 4.46
N GLN A 168 -7.36 -11.83 3.55
CA GLN A 168 -5.95 -11.45 3.67
C GLN A 168 -5.71 -10.50 4.87
N ALA A 169 -6.59 -9.51 5.05
CA ALA A 169 -6.52 -8.59 6.18
C ALA A 169 -6.66 -9.35 7.51
N LYS A 170 -7.61 -10.28 7.60
CA LYS A 170 -7.80 -11.13 8.78
C LYS A 170 -6.54 -11.93 9.11
N GLN A 171 -5.90 -12.55 8.11
CA GLN A 171 -4.65 -13.29 8.32
C GLN A 171 -3.53 -12.39 8.86
N ALA A 172 -3.41 -11.15 8.34
CA ALA A 172 -2.46 -10.18 8.85
C ALA A 172 -2.81 -9.74 10.28
N TYR A 173 -4.08 -9.44 10.56
CA TYR A 173 -4.56 -9.01 11.87
C TYR A 173 -4.31 -10.04 12.98
N GLU A 174 -4.61 -11.31 12.71
CA GLU A 174 -4.43 -12.42 13.66
C GLU A 174 -2.95 -12.67 14.01
N LYS A 175 -2.03 -12.20 13.16
CA LYS A 175 -0.58 -12.38 13.33
C LYS A 175 0.17 -11.09 13.68
N LEU A 176 -0.51 -10.00 14.01
CA LEU A 176 0.14 -8.71 14.29
C LEU A 176 1.20 -8.79 15.39
N THR A 177 0.98 -9.63 16.41
CA THR A 177 1.94 -9.85 17.51
C THR A 177 3.24 -10.52 17.07
N ALA A 178 3.32 -11.07 15.85
CA ALA A 178 4.54 -11.64 15.29
C ALA A 178 5.49 -10.59 14.70
N ILE A 179 5.02 -9.36 14.51
CA ILE A 179 5.83 -8.26 13.97
C ILE A 179 6.86 -7.84 15.01
N GLN A 180 8.13 -7.85 14.62
CA GLN A 180 9.27 -7.41 15.44
C GLN A 180 9.90 -6.12 14.94
N ALA A 181 9.78 -5.84 13.63
CA ALA A 181 10.30 -4.63 13.01
C ALA A 181 9.46 -3.41 13.41
N PRO A 182 10.05 -2.21 13.53
CA PRO A 182 9.32 -0.97 13.78
C PRO A 182 8.16 -0.78 12.79
N PHE A 183 7.00 -0.35 13.31
CA PHE A 183 5.77 -0.33 12.54
C PHE A 183 5.17 1.08 12.44
N PHE A 184 4.80 1.50 11.24
CA PHE A 184 4.21 2.81 10.96
C PHE A 184 2.75 2.69 10.55
N MET A 185 1.90 3.49 11.14
CA MET A 185 0.49 3.62 10.78
C MET A 185 0.16 5.08 10.51
N ALA A 186 -0.41 5.37 9.34
CA ALA A 186 -0.99 6.66 9.02
C ALA A 186 -2.48 6.50 8.75
N GLN A 187 -3.31 7.34 9.37
CA GLN A 187 -4.75 7.30 9.18
C GLN A 187 -5.32 8.67 8.88
N ALA A 188 -6.16 8.75 7.86
CA ALA A 188 -6.92 9.93 7.49
C ALA A 188 -8.15 10.06 8.40
N GLY A 189 -8.39 11.26 8.93
CA GLY A 189 -9.51 11.54 9.84
C GLY A 189 -10.86 11.66 9.12
N GLN A 190 -10.84 11.98 7.81
CA GLN A 190 -12.03 12.07 6.94
C GLN A 190 -12.05 10.95 5.92
N ASP A 191 -11.59 9.75 6.32
CA ASP A 191 -11.58 8.57 5.47
C ASP A 191 -13.01 8.18 5.09
N GLU A 192 -13.34 8.28 3.81
CA GLU A 192 -14.67 8.00 3.26
C GLU A 192 -14.83 6.54 2.81
N MET A 193 -13.74 5.78 2.77
CA MET A 193 -13.74 4.40 2.26
C MET A 193 -13.71 3.35 3.37
N ILE A 194 -13.05 3.63 4.49
CA ILE A 194 -12.93 2.71 5.61
C ILE A 194 -13.20 3.43 6.94
N GLU A 195 -13.67 2.70 7.94
CA GLU A 195 -13.84 3.25 9.28
C GLU A 195 -12.48 3.55 9.92
N ALA A 196 -12.14 4.85 10.01
CA ALA A 196 -10.84 5.32 10.47
C ALA A 196 -10.43 4.82 11.87
N LYS A 197 -11.40 4.55 12.75
CA LYS A 197 -11.14 4.07 14.12
C LYS A 197 -10.49 2.68 14.17
N GLY A 198 -10.55 1.89 13.10
CA GLY A 198 -9.91 0.58 13.01
C GLY A 198 -8.40 0.62 13.26
N VAL A 199 -7.73 1.75 12.98
CA VAL A 199 -6.30 1.91 13.25
C VAL A 199 -5.96 1.75 14.73
N PHE A 200 -6.84 2.19 15.64
CA PHE A 200 -6.62 2.05 17.08
C PHE A 200 -6.76 0.60 17.56
N GLN A 201 -7.61 -0.20 16.92
CA GLN A 201 -7.71 -1.63 17.19
C GLN A 201 -6.44 -2.36 16.75
N THR A 202 -5.88 -1.98 15.61
CA THR A 202 -4.59 -2.50 15.14
C THR A 202 -3.46 -2.12 16.10
N ALA A 203 -3.39 -0.84 16.51
CA ALA A 203 -2.38 -0.34 17.45
C ALA A 203 -2.42 -1.08 18.80
N ALA A 204 -3.62 -1.40 19.30
CA ALA A 204 -3.78 -2.10 20.57
C ALA A 204 -3.16 -3.51 20.60
N LEU A 205 -2.94 -4.15 19.43
CA LEU A 205 -2.31 -5.47 19.31
C LEU A 205 -0.78 -5.40 19.17
N LEU A 206 -0.22 -4.22 18.87
CA LEU A 206 1.23 -4.02 18.68
C LEU A 206 1.96 -3.69 20.00
N GLN A 207 1.54 -4.28 21.12
CA GLN A 207 2.03 -3.93 22.47
C GLN A 207 3.53 -4.16 22.67
N GLN A 208 4.14 -5.07 21.93
CA GLN A 208 5.56 -5.41 22.03
C GLN A 208 6.39 -4.90 20.85
N THR A 209 5.74 -4.28 19.88
CA THR A 209 6.35 -3.76 18.66
C THR A 209 6.48 -2.25 18.76
N PRO A 210 7.66 -1.66 18.56
CA PRO A 210 7.78 -0.21 18.45
C PRO A 210 6.92 0.28 17.28
N PHE A 211 5.96 1.16 17.55
CA PHE A 211 5.14 1.70 16.49
C PHE A 211 4.99 3.22 16.58
N THR A 212 4.72 3.82 15.42
CA THR A 212 4.32 5.21 15.25
C THR A 212 2.93 5.26 14.63
N LEU A 213 1.99 5.97 15.25
CA LEU A 213 0.68 6.25 14.70
C LEU A 213 0.53 7.75 14.43
N LYS A 214 0.23 8.10 13.19
CA LYS A 214 -0.03 9.48 12.75
C LYS A 214 -1.47 9.62 12.28
N TRP A 215 -2.12 10.69 12.73
CA TRP A 215 -3.51 11.01 12.39
C TRP A 215 -3.59 12.32 11.62
N TYR A 216 -4.27 12.30 10.46
CA TYR A 216 -4.39 13.44 9.55
C TYR A 216 -5.85 13.86 9.44
N PRO A 217 -6.30 14.82 10.29
CA PRO A 217 -7.71 15.12 10.49
C PRO A 217 -8.42 15.74 9.28
N LYS A 218 -7.69 16.28 8.32
CA LYS A 218 -8.23 16.95 7.12
C LYS A 218 -8.13 16.12 5.85
N SER A 219 -7.50 14.94 5.92
CA SER A 219 -7.25 14.09 4.75
C SER A 219 -8.33 13.03 4.61
N GLY A 220 -8.68 12.71 3.36
CA GLY A 220 -9.48 11.56 2.97
C GLY A 220 -8.61 10.32 2.74
N HIS A 221 -9.23 9.23 2.27
CA HIS A 221 -8.62 7.90 2.14
C HIS A 221 -7.28 7.90 1.40
N VAL A 222 -7.18 8.60 0.25
CA VAL A 222 -5.93 8.67 -0.54
C VAL A 222 -5.03 9.76 0.04
N ILE A 223 -4.53 9.52 1.24
CA ILE A 223 -3.71 10.47 2.02
C ILE A 223 -2.47 10.95 1.28
N THR A 224 -1.94 10.13 0.37
CA THR A 224 -0.75 10.40 -0.44
C THR A 224 -0.89 11.60 -1.39
N VAL A 225 -2.13 12.05 -1.65
CA VAL A 225 -2.45 13.24 -2.48
C VAL A 225 -3.34 14.24 -1.74
N GLY A 226 -3.65 13.98 -0.46
CA GLY A 226 -4.52 14.80 0.37
C GLY A 226 -3.93 16.17 0.75
N PRO A 227 -4.70 17.02 1.44
CA PRO A 227 -4.27 18.36 1.82
C PRO A 227 -3.09 18.36 2.82
N GLU A 228 -2.92 17.30 3.61
CA GLU A 228 -1.83 17.14 4.56
C GLU A 228 -0.68 16.29 4.00
N ARG A 229 -0.64 16.06 2.68
CA ARG A 229 0.37 15.22 2.02
C ARG A 229 1.80 15.58 2.42
N ARG A 230 2.17 16.87 2.47
CA ARG A 230 3.54 17.26 2.80
C ARG A 230 3.94 16.82 4.21
N GLN A 231 3.03 16.95 5.18
CA GLN A 231 3.26 16.48 6.55
C GLN A 231 3.36 14.95 6.57
N PHE A 232 2.48 14.27 5.83
CA PHE A 232 2.52 12.81 5.68
C PHE A 232 3.85 12.33 5.07
N GLU A 233 4.32 12.94 3.97
CA GLU A 233 5.61 12.62 3.34
C GLU A 233 6.77 12.82 4.33
N GLN A 234 6.75 13.90 5.14
CA GLN A 234 7.77 14.15 6.17
C GLN A 234 7.71 13.11 7.29
N ASP A 235 6.53 12.80 7.81
CA ASP A 235 6.36 11.80 8.87
C ASP A 235 6.83 10.40 8.43
N VAL A 236 6.59 10.02 7.17
CA VAL A 236 7.13 8.78 6.60
C VAL A 236 8.64 8.84 6.48
N ALA A 237 9.21 9.96 6.02
CA ALA A 237 10.66 10.14 5.91
C ALA A 237 11.34 10.07 7.28
N ASP A 238 10.76 10.70 8.31
CA ASP A 238 11.27 10.68 9.68
C ASP A 238 11.22 9.25 10.26
N PHE A 239 10.13 8.51 10.02
CA PHE A 239 10.04 7.10 10.40
C PHE A 239 11.14 6.26 9.73
N LEU A 240 11.30 6.38 8.42
CA LEU A 240 12.32 5.65 7.67
C LEU A 240 13.74 6.02 8.12
N ALA A 241 14.02 7.29 8.40
CA ALA A 241 15.31 7.73 8.89
C ALA A 241 15.65 7.16 10.27
N GLY A 242 14.65 6.90 11.10
CA GLY A 242 14.80 6.29 12.43
C GLY A 242 14.97 4.78 12.45
N LEU A 243 14.87 4.10 11.29
CA LEU A 243 15.04 2.65 11.20
C LEU A 243 16.51 2.24 11.35
N GLY A 244 16.74 1.02 11.81
CA GLY A 244 18.07 0.45 12.00
C GLY A 244 18.75 0.01 10.69
N TRP A 245 18.85 0.90 9.71
CA TRP A 245 19.63 0.66 8.50
C TRP A 245 21.09 0.41 8.89
N ARG A 246 21.74 -0.62 8.31
CA ARG A 246 23.16 -0.86 8.53
C ARG A 246 23.93 0.30 7.93
N GLU A 247 24.64 1.04 8.77
CA GLU A 247 25.61 2.00 8.28
C GLU A 247 26.66 1.20 7.50
N ASN A 248 26.86 1.57 6.24
CA ASN A 248 28.01 1.07 5.53
C ASN A 248 29.27 1.62 6.21
N ASN A 249 29.92 0.81 7.02
CA ASN A 249 31.34 0.95 7.28
C ASN A 249 32.08 0.69 5.95
N GLY A 250 31.81 1.54 4.97
CA GLY A 250 32.40 1.52 3.64
C GLY A 250 33.54 2.51 3.60
N GLU A 251 34.74 1.95 3.58
CA GLU A 251 35.90 2.49 2.90
C GLU A 251 36.28 3.95 3.21
N LYS A 252 36.81 4.16 4.40
CA LYS A 252 37.99 5.02 4.50
C LYS A 252 39.13 4.24 3.85
N ASN A 253 39.18 4.25 2.52
CA ASN A 253 40.39 3.90 1.78
C ASN A 253 41.32 5.10 1.86
N ASN A 254 42.43 4.89 2.52
CA ASN A 254 43.63 5.72 2.52
C ASN A 254 44.13 6.04 1.10
#